data_74ab9d0ea4b9589b6dfad4d085e9d533
#
_entry.id   74ab9d0ea4b9589b6dfad4d085e9d533
#
_cell.length_a   1.000
_cell.length_b   1.000
_cell.length_c   1.000
_cell.angle_alpha   90.00
_cell.angle_beta   90.00
_cell.angle_gamma   90.00
#
_symmetry.space_group_name_H-M   'P 1'
#
loop_
_entity.id
_entity.type
_entity.pdbx_description
1 polymer ?
#
loop_
_entity_poly.entity_id
_entity_poly.type
_entity_poly.pdbx_seq_one_letter_code
_entity_poly.pdbx_strand_id
1 'polypeptide(L)'
;MQAVEGLKPGEYLWTPEMSPEGPVLVVVSLATQRAIVYRNGVPIGVSTVSTGKKGYETPTGVFTILQKHVVHKSSLYEDAPMPFMQRLTWRGIALHAGSLPGFPASHGCIRLPLQFAKLLYGVTKLGLTVVITNETAVPRLAPTPDLLSSGARQGNVARSSKIISWHPEKAPTGPVSIVISGADKRIVVLRNGTEIGSANIEIDGEISGTLAYTLRSIDELGTHWVRLPLPGHPETDLEVTLEERRRFRVAEPFRKLIASVLKPGITVLVTSDTLIAGSTGRKLTVIVGEDDSALTDE
;
A
#
# COMPACT_ATOMS: atom_id res chain seq x y z
N MET A 1 2.91 4.49 -22.76
CA MET A 1 1.57 4.58 -22.19
C MET A 1 0.55 3.74 -22.95
N GLN A 2 0.45 3.86 -24.26
CA GLN A 2 -0.46 3.04 -25.09
C GLN A 2 -0.37 1.53 -24.86
N ALA A 3 0.83 1.00 -24.55
CA ALA A 3 1.04 -0.42 -24.31
C ALA A 3 0.34 -0.95 -23.04
N VAL A 4 0.18 -0.14 -21.99
CA VAL A 4 -0.45 -0.55 -20.73
C VAL A 4 -1.98 -0.51 -20.82
N GLU A 5 -2.52 0.50 -21.50
CA GLU A 5 -3.97 0.67 -21.71
C GLU A 5 -4.53 -0.41 -22.64
N GLY A 6 -3.72 -0.84 -23.62
CA GLY A 6 -4.10 -1.86 -24.61
C GLY A 6 -4.03 -3.31 -24.17
N LEU A 7 -3.60 -3.62 -22.95
CA LEU A 7 -3.49 -4.99 -22.46
C LEU A 7 -4.87 -5.68 -22.44
N LYS A 8 -4.97 -6.81 -23.15
CA LYS A 8 -6.15 -7.68 -23.15
C LYS A 8 -6.17 -8.57 -21.91
N PRO A 9 -7.33 -9.11 -21.52
CA PRO A 9 -7.43 -10.06 -20.40
C PRO A 9 -6.41 -11.20 -20.53
N GLY A 10 -5.62 -11.43 -19.50
CA GLY A 10 -4.55 -12.42 -19.48
C GLY A 10 -3.18 -11.89 -19.91
N GLU A 11 -3.09 -10.69 -20.49
CA GLU A 11 -1.83 -10.09 -20.89
C GLU A 11 -1.17 -9.33 -19.74
N TYR A 12 0.16 -9.23 -19.79
CA TYR A 12 0.98 -8.52 -18.83
C TYR A 12 2.31 -8.05 -19.47
N LEU A 13 2.95 -7.10 -18.82
CA LEU A 13 4.32 -6.65 -19.08
C LEU A 13 5.19 -6.96 -17.86
N TRP A 14 6.44 -7.33 -18.07
CA TRP A 14 7.38 -7.62 -17.00
C TRP A 14 8.80 -7.24 -17.41
N THR A 15 9.37 -6.23 -16.77
CA THR A 15 10.66 -5.61 -17.11
C THR A 15 11.47 -5.33 -15.84
N PRO A 16 11.85 -6.39 -15.06
CA PRO A 16 12.53 -6.21 -13.78
C PRO A 16 13.91 -5.58 -13.89
N GLU A 17 14.53 -5.62 -15.06
CA GLU A 17 15.81 -4.98 -15.39
C GLU A 17 15.76 -3.45 -15.30
N MET A 18 14.58 -2.84 -15.40
CA MET A 18 14.43 -1.39 -15.22
C MET A 18 14.74 -0.93 -13.79
N SER A 19 14.63 -1.82 -12.82
CA SER A 19 15.03 -1.60 -11.42
C SER A 19 15.40 -2.95 -10.81
N PRO A 20 16.66 -3.41 -10.96
CA PRO A 20 17.07 -4.77 -10.60
C PRO A 20 16.90 -5.08 -9.12
N GLU A 21 17.09 -4.09 -8.25
CA GLU A 21 17.06 -4.23 -6.80
C GLU A 21 16.21 -3.15 -6.14
N GLY A 22 15.83 -3.39 -4.89
CA GLY A 22 15.12 -2.43 -4.05
C GLY A 22 13.76 -2.92 -3.57
N PRO A 23 13.10 -2.09 -2.77
CA PRO A 23 11.80 -2.39 -2.19
C PRO A 23 10.71 -2.52 -3.25
N VAL A 24 9.82 -3.49 -3.03
CA VAL A 24 8.69 -3.77 -3.93
C VAL A 24 7.38 -3.27 -3.29
N LEU A 25 6.52 -2.69 -4.12
CA LEU A 25 5.14 -2.33 -3.81
C LEU A 25 4.22 -2.87 -4.91
N VAL A 26 3.06 -3.38 -4.54
CA VAL A 26 2.01 -3.78 -5.47
C VAL A 26 0.83 -2.84 -5.34
N VAL A 27 0.35 -2.31 -6.46
CA VAL A 27 -0.85 -1.48 -6.53
C VAL A 27 -1.87 -2.15 -7.44
N VAL A 28 -3.08 -2.36 -6.94
CA VAL A 28 -4.20 -2.93 -7.71
C VAL A 28 -5.30 -1.89 -7.87
N SER A 29 -5.65 -1.56 -9.10
CA SER A 29 -6.79 -0.72 -9.43
C SER A 29 -8.00 -1.59 -9.78
N LEU A 30 -9.06 -1.48 -8.99
CA LEU A 30 -10.33 -2.17 -9.24
C LEU A 30 -11.05 -1.57 -10.46
N ALA A 31 -10.94 -0.26 -10.65
CA ALA A 31 -11.60 0.44 -11.74
C ALA A 31 -11.04 0.06 -13.11
N THR A 32 -9.71 -0.10 -13.23
CA THR A 32 -9.06 -0.47 -14.49
C THR A 32 -8.79 -1.95 -14.64
N GLN A 33 -9.04 -2.76 -13.60
CA GLN A 33 -8.70 -4.17 -13.53
C GLN A 33 -7.22 -4.40 -13.90
N ARG A 34 -6.32 -3.65 -13.23
CA ARG A 34 -4.87 -3.71 -13.42
C ARG A 34 -4.14 -3.85 -12.08
N ALA A 35 -3.07 -4.64 -12.10
CA ALA A 35 -2.07 -4.67 -11.03
C ALA A 35 -0.76 -4.13 -11.56
N ILE A 36 -0.08 -3.28 -10.77
CA ILE A 36 1.20 -2.69 -11.11
C ILE A 36 2.18 -3.02 -10.00
N VAL A 37 3.35 -3.49 -10.41
CA VAL A 37 4.44 -3.85 -9.50
C VAL A 37 5.53 -2.82 -9.65
N TYR A 38 5.83 -2.14 -8.56
CA TYR A 38 6.94 -1.19 -8.47
C TYR A 38 8.10 -1.83 -7.73
N ARG A 39 9.31 -1.53 -8.17
CA ARG A 39 10.52 -1.77 -7.40
C ARG A 39 11.32 -0.48 -7.34
N ASN A 40 11.64 -0.06 -6.09
CA ASN A 40 12.34 1.21 -5.87
C ASN A 40 11.64 2.41 -6.54
N GLY A 41 10.29 2.41 -6.58
CA GLY A 41 9.47 3.44 -7.22
C GLY A 41 9.33 3.34 -8.75
N VAL A 42 10.08 2.44 -9.40
CA VAL A 42 10.01 2.20 -10.85
C VAL A 42 9.02 1.09 -11.13
N PRO A 43 8.07 1.24 -12.06
CA PRO A 43 7.19 0.16 -12.48
C PRO A 43 8.01 -0.91 -13.21
N ILE A 44 8.01 -2.14 -12.68
CA ILE A 44 8.71 -3.29 -13.24
C ILE A 44 7.75 -4.35 -13.78
N GLY A 45 6.46 -4.19 -13.53
CA GLY A 45 5.45 -5.11 -14.04
C GLY A 45 4.07 -4.49 -14.04
N VAL A 46 3.28 -4.79 -15.05
CA VAL A 46 1.86 -4.44 -15.15
C VAL A 46 1.10 -5.65 -15.67
N SER A 47 -0.03 -5.95 -15.06
CA SER A 47 -0.87 -7.07 -15.46
C SER A 47 -2.34 -6.70 -15.44
N THR A 48 -3.11 -7.33 -16.32
CA THR A 48 -4.56 -7.41 -16.15
C THR A 48 -4.91 -8.28 -14.95
N VAL A 49 -6.01 -7.97 -14.28
CA VAL A 49 -6.53 -8.76 -13.16
C VAL A 49 -8.02 -9.03 -13.33
N SER A 50 -8.56 -9.97 -12.54
CA SER A 50 -10.00 -10.12 -12.34
C SER A 50 -10.28 -10.13 -10.84
N THR A 51 -10.98 -9.10 -10.37
CA THR A 51 -11.26 -8.87 -8.95
C THR A 51 -12.64 -9.37 -8.56
N GLY A 52 -13.11 -9.09 -7.35
CA GLY A 52 -14.40 -9.49 -6.83
C GLY A 52 -15.57 -8.95 -7.64
N LYS A 53 -16.52 -9.82 -8.00
CA LYS A 53 -17.78 -9.47 -8.66
C LYS A 53 -18.74 -8.76 -7.70
N LYS A 54 -19.83 -8.19 -8.22
CA LYS A 54 -20.89 -7.57 -7.43
C LYS A 54 -21.42 -8.53 -6.35
N GLY A 55 -21.46 -8.03 -5.11
CA GLY A 55 -21.81 -8.81 -3.91
C GLY A 55 -20.65 -9.58 -3.27
N TYR A 56 -19.48 -9.58 -3.93
CA TYR A 56 -18.23 -10.18 -3.45
C TYR A 56 -17.04 -9.26 -3.75
N GLU A 57 -17.22 -7.97 -3.54
CA GLU A 57 -16.27 -6.96 -3.93
C GLU A 57 -14.91 -7.18 -3.22
N THR A 58 -13.84 -7.00 -3.98
CA THR A 58 -12.49 -6.91 -3.39
C THR A 58 -12.42 -5.64 -2.56
N PRO A 59 -12.06 -5.70 -1.26
CA PRO A 59 -11.98 -4.51 -0.43
C PRO A 59 -10.82 -3.60 -0.88
N THR A 60 -11.06 -2.29 -0.86
CA THR A 60 -10.00 -1.30 -1.04
C THR A 60 -9.24 -1.08 0.27
N GLY A 61 -7.96 -0.70 0.19
CA GLY A 61 -7.15 -0.40 1.36
C GLY A 61 -5.68 -0.71 1.19
N VAL A 62 -4.96 -0.64 2.31
CA VAL A 62 -3.55 -1.03 2.40
C VAL A 62 -3.48 -2.38 3.12
N PHE A 63 -2.92 -3.35 2.45
CA PHE A 63 -2.79 -4.72 2.93
C PHE A 63 -1.32 -5.10 3.03
N THR A 64 -1.04 -6.17 3.77
CA THR A 64 0.26 -6.84 3.73
C THR A 64 0.10 -8.29 3.30
N ILE A 65 1.13 -8.85 2.70
CA ILE A 65 1.16 -10.28 2.37
C ILE A 65 1.37 -11.07 3.66
N LEU A 66 0.34 -11.78 4.11
CA LEU A 66 0.31 -12.51 5.38
C LEU A 66 0.85 -13.94 5.24
N GLN A 67 0.57 -14.60 4.11
CA GLN A 67 1.00 -15.97 3.80
C GLN A 67 1.29 -16.10 2.32
N LYS A 68 2.15 -17.05 1.96
CA LYS A 68 2.50 -17.37 0.58
C LYS A 68 2.57 -18.89 0.39
N HIS A 69 1.84 -19.41 -0.61
CA HIS A 69 1.88 -20.83 -0.98
C HIS A 69 1.93 -20.97 -2.50
N VAL A 70 2.87 -21.79 -3.00
CA VAL A 70 2.96 -22.09 -4.44
C VAL A 70 1.74 -22.90 -4.89
N VAL A 71 1.33 -23.87 -4.08
CA VAL A 71 0.13 -24.67 -4.28
C VAL A 71 -0.80 -24.44 -3.11
N HIS A 72 -2.00 -23.97 -3.40
CA HIS A 72 -3.06 -23.76 -2.40
C HIS A 72 -4.42 -24.06 -3.02
N LYS A 73 -5.35 -24.53 -2.20
CA LYS A 73 -6.75 -24.72 -2.56
C LYS A 73 -7.61 -23.90 -1.63
N SER A 74 -8.70 -23.35 -2.15
CA SER A 74 -9.63 -22.57 -1.34
C SER A 74 -10.35 -23.46 -0.34
N SER A 75 -10.30 -23.14 0.94
CA SER A 75 -11.12 -23.78 1.96
C SER A 75 -12.58 -23.32 1.94
N LEU A 76 -12.89 -22.22 1.23
CA LEU A 76 -14.22 -21.62 1.19
C LEU A 76 -15.00 -21.95 -0.09
N TYR A 77 -14.32 -22.39 -1.17
CA TYR A 77 -14.93 -22.57 -2.49
C TYR A 77 -14.44 -23.87 -3.13
N GLU A 78 -15.08 -25.00 -2.76
CA GLU A 78 -14.98 -26.32 -3.43
C GLU A 78 -13.54 -26.70 -3.86
N ASP A 79 -12.55 -26.51 -2.99
CA ASP A 79 -11.15 -26.80 -3.31
C ASP A 79 -10.60 -26.11 -4.58
N ALA A 80 -11.18 -24.99 -4.98
CA ALA A 80 -10.74 -24.24 -6.15
C ALA A 80 -9.23 -23.95 -6.09
N PRO A 81 -8.47 -24.25 -7.15
CA PRO A 81 -7.03 -24.06 -7.14
C PRO A 81 -6.65 -22.58 -7.11
N MET A 82 -5.71 -22.24 -6.25
CA MET A 82 -5.16 -20.89 -6.07
C MET A 82 -3.62 -20.92 -6.21
N PRO A 83 -3.06 -21.19 -7.40
CA PRO A 83 -1.61 -21.26 -7.59
C PRO A 83 -0.93 -19.94 -7.28
N PHE A 84 0.25 -19.98 -6.66
CA PHE A 84 1.03 -18.82 -6.24
C PHE A 84 0.25 -17.86 -5.34
N MET A 85 -0.54 -18.42 -4.42
CA MET A 85 -1.37 -17.68 -3.49
C MET A 85 -0.53 -16.79 -2.57
N GLN A 86 -0.94 -15.54 -2.42
CA GLN A 86 -0.41 -14.54 -1.51
C GLN A 86 -1.58 -13.93 -0.76
N ARG A 87 -1.76 -14.34 0.49
CA ARG A 87 -2.89 -13.96 1.34
C ARG A 87 -2.77 -12.52 1.80
N LEU A 88 -3.85 -11.77 1.69
CA LEU A 88 -3.95 -10.37 2.11
C LEU A 88 -4.82 -10.19 3.36
N THR A 89 -5.78 -11.10 3.59
CA THR A 89 -6.65 -11.08 4.78
C THR A 89 -6.90 -12.48 5.27
N TRP A 90 -7.08 -12.63 6.58
CA TRP A 90 -7.49 -13.91 7.17
C TRP A 90 -8.92 -14.33 6.77
N ARG A 91 -9.72 -13.40 6.27
CA ARG A 91 -11.06 -13.68 5.69
C ARG A 91 -11.03 -14.22 4.25
N GLY A 92 -9.85 -14.58 3.73
CA GLY A 92 -9.71 -15.30 2.47
C GLY A 92 -9.38 -14.47 1.24
N ILE A 93 -9.17 -13.15 1.36
CA ILE A 93 -8.74 -12.33 0.21
C ILE A 93 -7.26 -12.59 -0.07
N ALA A 94 -6.92 -12.88 -1.33
CA ALA A 94 -5.57 -13.18 -1.76
C ALA A 94 -5.33 -12.76 -3.23
N LEU A 95 -4.05 -12.58 -3.57
CA LEU A 95 -3.56 -12.59 -4.94
C LEU A 95 -3.24 -14.03 -5.33
N HIS A 96 -3.68 -14.51 -6.49
CA HIS A 96 -3.35 -15.86 -6.98
C HIS A 96 -3.57 -15.99 -8.50
N ALA A 97 -3.03 -17.01 -9.12
CA ALA A 97 -3.32 -17.29 -10.51
C ALA A 97 -4.76 -17.78 -10.70
N GLY A 98 -5.43 -17.32 -11.77
CA GLY A 98 -6.79 -17.75 -12.05
C GLY A 98 -7.33 -17.26 -13.41
N SER A 99 -8.57 -17.56 -13.70
CA SER A 99 -9.24 -17.13 -14.94
C SER A 99 -9.49 -15.64 -14.95
N LEU A 100 -9.19 -14.99 -16.07
CA LEU A 100 -9.38 -13.56 -16.32
C LEU A 100 -10.35 -13.32 -17.48
N PRO A 101 -11.64 -13.24 -17.23
CA PRO A 101 -12.64 -13.03 -18.29
C PRO A 101 -12.68 -11.59 -18.83
N GLY A 102 -11.90 -10.66 -18.25
CA GLY A 102 -11.86 -9.24 -18.65
C GLY A 102 -12.74 -8.33 -17.80
N PHE A 103 -13.39 -8.87 -16.80
CA PHE A 103 -14.25 -8.15 -15.85
C PHE A 103 -14.14 -8.76 -14.44
N PRO A 104 -14.62 -8.09 -13.38
CA PRO A 104 -14.68 -8.65 -12.04
C PRO A 104 -15.53 -9.93 -11.98
N ALA A 105 -14.91 -11.07 -11.62
CA ALA A 105 -15.58 -12.38 -11.64
C ALA A 105 -15.23 -13.29 -10.45
N SER A 106 -14.39 -12.83 -9.51
CA SER A 106 -14.00 -13.60 -8.33
C SER A 106 -15.00 -13.43 -7.18
N HIS A 107 -14.77 -14.16 -6.08
CA HIS A 107 -15.45 -13.97 -4.81
C HIS A 107 -14.59 -13.13 -3.84
N GLY A 108 -13.94 -12.07 -4.35
CA GLY A 108 -13.14 -11.13 -3.59
C GLY A 108 -11.63 -11.22 -3.84
N CYS A 109 -11.09 -12.38 -4.20
CA CYS A 109 -9.69 -12.53 -4.55
C CYS A 109 -9.31 -11.77 -5.83
N ILE A 110 -8.03 -11.48 -5.97
CA ILE A 110 -7.44 -10.84 -7.14
C ILE A 110 -6.77 -11.93 -7.98
N ARG A 111 -7.40 -12.28 -9.10
CA ARG A 111 -6.88 -13.28 -10.04
C ARG A 111 -5.88 -12.63 -10.98
N LEU A 112 -4.78 -13.32 -11.23
CA LEU A 112 -3.65 -12.92 -12.08
C LEU A 112 -3.42 -13.97 -13.17
N PRO A 113 -2.81 -13.60 -14.32
CA PRO A 113 -2.29 -14.59 -15.27
C PRO A 113 -1.25 -15.49 -14.58
N LEU A 114 -1.25 -16.77 -14.89
CA LEU A 114 -0.41 -17.77 -14.20
C LEU A 114 1.07 -17.38 -14.17
N GLN A 115 1.63 -16.97 -15.31
CA GLN A 115 3.04 -16.60 -15.39
C GLN A 115 3.32 -15.32 -14.61
N PHE A 116 2.43 -14.32 -14.66
CA PHE A 116 2.61 -13.11 -13.88
C PHE A 116 2.51 -13.39 -12.36
N ALA A 117 1.57 -14.23 -11.94
CA ALA A 117 1.46 -14.65 -10.54
C ALA A 117 2.74 -15.32 -10.04
N LYS A 118 3.38 -16.17 -10.87
CA LYS A 118 4.67 -16.80 -10.58
C LYS A 118 5.80 -15.77 -10.46
N LEU A 119 5.90 -14.82 -11.39
CA LEU A 119 6.89 -13.74 -11.39
C LEU A 119 6.72 -12.84 -10.16
N LEU A 120 5.48 -12.40 -9.88
CA LEU A 120 5.15 -11.62 -8.70
C LEU A 120 5.50 -12.37 -7.41
N TYR A 121 5.16 -13.65 -7.34
CA TYR A 121 5.50 -14.49 -6.19
C TYR A 121 7.02 -14.53 -5.93
N GLY A 122 7.84 -14.54 -6.98
CA GLY A 122 9.30 -14.55 -6.88
C GLY A 122 9.90 -13.27 -6.30
N VAL A 123 9.26 -12.11 -6.50
CA VAL A 123 9.80 -10.80 -6.07
C VAL A 123 9.16 -10.27 -4.79
N THR A 124 8.07 -10.86 -4.33
CA THR A 124 7.38 -10.45 -3.10
C THR A 124 7.88 -11.23 -1.89
N LYS A 125 7.65 -10.68 -0.69
CA LYS A 125 7.99 -11.28 0.62
C LYS A 125 6.80 -11.13 1.56
N LEU A 126 6.77 -11.91 2.64
CA LEU A 126 5.81 -11.71 3.74
C LEU A 126 5.96 -10.30 4.28
N GLY A 127 4.83 -9.67 4.64
CA GLY A 127 4.78 -8.31 5.12
C GLY A 127 4.93 -7.23 4.04
N LEU A 128 5.08 -7.59 2.75
CA LEU A 128 5.11 -6.62 1.65
C LEU A 128 3.76 -5.91 1.52
N THR A 129 3.81 -4.60 1.30
CA THR A 129 2.61 -3.77 1.15
C THR A 129 1.95 -3.97 -0.21
N VAL A 130 0.62 -4.15 -0.18
CA VAL A 130 -0.26 -4.19 -1.35
C VAL A 130 -1.35 -3.12 -1.17
N VAL A 131 -1.44 -2.19 -2.11
CA VAL A 131 -2.48 -1.16 -2.13
C VAL A 131 -3.57 -1.59 -3.10
N ILE A 132 -4.82 -1.59 -2.66
CA ILE A 132 -5.99 -1.84 -3.50
C ILE A 132 -6.84 -0.58 -3.52
N THR A 133 -7.07 -0.02 -4.70
CA THR A 133 -7.79 1.23 -4.90
C THR A 133 -8.87 1.09 -5.96
N ASN A 134 -9.91 1.94 -5.89
CA ASN A 134 -10.97 2.00 -6.91
C ASN A 134 -10.74 3.10 -7.95
N GLU A 135 -9.57 3.69 -7.99
CA GLU A 135 -9.25 4.81 -8.89
C GLU A 135 -8.71 4.35 -10.24
N THR A 136 -8.81 5.21 -11.28
CA THR A 136 -8.72 4.81 -12.70
C THR A 136 -7.39 5.11 -13.40
N ALA A 137 -6.41 5.83 -12.83
CA ALA A 137 -5.25 6.27 -13.59
C ALA A 137 -4.01 5.35 -13.52
N VAL A 138 -3.10 5.51 -14.48
CA VAL A 138 -1.85 4.76 -14.63
C VAL A 138 -0.71 5.55 -13.97
N PRO A 139 0.14 4.91 -13.17
CA PRO A 139 1.19 5.58 -12.40
C PRO A 139 2.35 6.12 -13.25
N ARG A 140 2.87 7.29 -12.86
CA ARG A 140 4.12 7.88 -13.34
C ARG A 140 5.05 8.19 -12.18
N LEU A 141 6.35 8.22 -12.45
CA LEU A 141 7.37 8.60 -11.47
C LEU A 141 7.34 10.10 -11.20
N ALA A 142 7.36 10.50 -9.94
CA ALA A 142 7.48 11.88 -9.51
C ALA A 142 8.61 12.04 -8.47
N PRO A 143 9.32 13.17 -8.44
CA PRO A 143 10.37 13.43 -7.46
C PRO A 143 9.82 13.68 -6.05
N THR A 144 10.66 13.52 -5.10
CA THR A 144 10.48 13.25 -3.68
C THR A 144 9.98 14.39 -2.81
N PRO A 145 8.98 14.20 -1.93
CA PRO A 145 8.77 15.06 -0.76
C PRO A 145 9.58 14.60 0.43
N ASP A 146 10.23 15.52 1.08
CA ASP A 146 10.85 15.31 2.39
C ASP A 146 9.81 15.52 3.50
N LEU A 147 8.95 14.53 3.71
CA LEU A 147 7.89 14.56 4.73
C LEU A 147 8.42 14.64 6.17
N LEU A 148 9.74 14.46 6.36
CA LEU A 148 10.36 14.32 7.66
C LEU A 148 11.56 15.25 7.87
N SER A 149 11.81 16.20 6.96
CA SER A 149 12.94 17.11 7.08
C SER A 149 12.77 18.13 8.20
N SER A 150 13.91 18.46 8.80
CA SER A 150 14.10 19.21 10.05
C SER A 150 13.87 20.72 9.96
N GLY A 151 13.10 21.22 9.03
CA GLY A 151 12.94 22.66 8.75
C GLY A 151 11.71 23.35 9.32
N ALA A 152 11.01 22.79 10.29
CA ALA A 152 9.81 23.43 10.85
C ALA A 152 10.18 24.44 11.93
N ARG A 153 9.94 25.71 11.67
CA ARG A 153 9.86 26.75 12.68
C ARG A 153 8.85 26.37 13.76
N GLN A 154 9.21 26.59 15.02
CA GLN A 154 8.38 26.48 16.20
C GLN A 154 7.12 27.36 16.07
N GLY A 155 6.05 26.78 15.51
CA GLY A 155 4.69 27.29 15.69
C GLY A 155 4.03 26.47 16.80
N ASN A 156 3.34 27.10 17.71
CA ASN A 156 2.71 26.56 18.92
C ASN A 156 1.99 25.21 18.72
N VAL A 157 2.73 24.12 18.87
CA VAL A 157 2.21 22.73 18.85
C VAL A 157 1.80 22.26 20.26
N ALA A 158 1.66 23.20 21.20
CA ALA A 158 1.48 22.90 22.63
C ALA A 158 0.14 22.26 23.04
N ARG A 159 -0.82 22.07 22.12
CA ARG A 159 -2.13 21.46 22.45
C ARG A 159 -2.40 20.07 21.84
N SER A 160 -1.54 19.59 20.95
CA SER A 160 -1.74 18.27 20.29
C SER A 160 -0.94 17.12 20.93
N SER A 161 -0.19 17.38 22.00
CA SER A 161 0.75 16.40 22.59
C SER A 161 0.12 15.25 23.36
N LYS A 162 -1.21 15.11 23.38
CA LYS A 162 -1.90 14.19 24.29
C LYS A 162 -2.15 12.76 23.78
N ILE A 163 -1.87 12.42 22.52
CA ILE A 163 -2.10 11.07 22.03
C ILE A 163 -0.96 10.63 21.12
N ILE A 164 0.21 10.39 21.71
CA ILE A 164 1.27 9.62 21.05
C ILE A 164 1.21 8.21 21.61
N SER A 165 0.99 7.24 20.76
CA SER A 165 1.13 5.82 21.06
C SER A 165 2.37 5.28 20.34
N TRP A 166 3.22 4.50 21.04
CA TRP A 166 4.41 3.90 20.44
C TRP A 166 4.76 2.58 21.11
N HIS A 167 4.58 1.48 20.39
CA HIS A 167 4.69 0.09 20.86
C HIS A 167 5.42 -0.77 19.83
N PRO A 168 6.71 -0.54 19.53
CA PRO A 168 7.45 -1.29 18.51
C PRO A 168 7.62 -2.76 18.87
N GLU A 169 7.47 -3.12 20.14
CA GLU A 169 7.51 -4.49 20.65
C GLU A 169 6.36 -5.37 20.13
N LYS A 170 5.21 -4.77 19.73
CA LYS A 170 4.07 -5.51 19.16
C LYS A 170 4.40 -6.19 17.83
N ALA A 171 5.39 -5.65 17.11
CA ALA A 171 5.91 -6.24 15.88
C ALA A 171 7.41 -5.92 15.79
N PRO A 172 8.29 -6.74 16.41
CA PRO A 172 9.72 -6.43 16.52
C PRO A 172 10.44 -6.32 15.17
N THR A 173 9.97 -7.06 14.17
CA THR A 173 10.57 -7.14 12.84
C THR A 173 9.53 -7.03 11.74
N GLY A 174 9.99 -6.73 10.52
CA GLY A 174 9.14 -6.69 9.34
C GLY A 174 9.15 -5.32 8.64
N PRO A 175 8.54 -5.23 7.47
CA PRO A 175 8.42 -3.99 6.71
C PRO A 175 7.53 -2.99 7.43
N VAL A 176 7.88 -1.71 7.29
CA VAL A 176 7.14 -0.59 7.88
C VAL A 176 6.31 0.10 6.80
N SER A 177 5.09 0.44 7.15
CA SER A 177 4.19 1.29 6.36
C SER A 177 3.67 2.41 7.26
N ILE A 178 3.48 3.60 6.70
CA ILE A 178 2.90 4.74 7.39
C ILE A 178 1.61 5.13 6.68
N VAL A 179 0.55 5.34 7.43
CA VAL A 179 -0.74 5.79 6.89
C VAL A 179 -1.13 7.10 7.54
N ILE A 180 -1.47 8.10 6.72
CA ILE A 180 -1.94 9.43 7.15
C ILE A 180 -3.38 9.57 6.69
N SER A 181 -4.29 9.76 7.64
CA SER A 181 -5.70 10.05 7.38
C SER A 181 -5.96 11.55 7.43
N GLY A 182 -6.49 12.08 6.34
CA GLY A 182 -6.96 13.45 6.26
C GLY A 182 -8.22 13.70 7.08
N ALA A 183 -9.14 12.73 7.08
CA ALA A 183 -10.39 12.81 7.84
C ALA A 183 -10.15 12.78 9.35
N ASP A 184 -9.29 11.85 9.81
CA ASP A 184 -9.05 11.65 11.25
C ASP A 184 -7.95 12.57 11.80
N LYS A 185 -7.23 13.30 10.94
CA LYS A 185 -6.02 14.05 11.33
C LYS A 185 -5.05 13.18 12.14
N ARG A 186 -4.87 11.95 11.71
CA ARG A 186 -4.10 10.92 12.41
C ARG A 186 -3.05 10.30 11.49
N ILE A 187 -1.87 10.05 12.05
CA ILE A 187 -0.81 9.25 11.45
C ILE A 187 -0.68 7.92 12.20
N VAL A 188 -0.57 6.83 11.47
CA VAL A 188 -0.42 5.47 12.00
C VAL A 188 0.81 4.83 11.39
N VAL A 189 1.65 4.23 12.21
CA VAL A 189 2.83 3.47 11.81
C VAL A 189 2.54 1.99 12.00
N LEU A 190 2.61 1.25 10.92
CA LEU A 190 2.41 -0.19 10.89
C LEU A 190 3.75 -0.89 10.67
N ARG A 191 3.99 -2.00 11.35
CA ARG A 191 5.08 -2.92 11.03
C ARG A 191 4.51 -4.32 10.89
N ASN A 192 4.78 -4.95 9.75
CA ASN A 192 4.20 -6.25 9.41
C ASN A 192 2.67 -6.28 9.54
N GLY A 193 1.99 -5.17 9.19
CA GLY A 193 0.54 -5.00 9.31
C GLY A 193 0.01 -4.65 10.70
N THR A 194 0.84 -4.70 11.75
CA THR A 194 0.47 -4.38 13.13
C THR A 194 0.75 -2.91 13.44
N GLU A 195 -0.19 -2.20 14.06
CA GLU A 195 0.03 -0.83 14.53
C GLU A 195 1.08 -0.83 15.65
N ILE A 196 2.21 -0.20 15.39
CA ILE A 196 3.31 0.01 16.35
C ILE A 196 3.38 1.45 16.86
N GLY A 197 2.66 2.36 16.24
CA GLY A 197 2.59 3.73 16.71
C GLY A 197 1.53 4.55 16.02
N SER A 198 1.03 5.56 16.72
CA SER A 198 0.12 6.54 16.15
C SER A 198 0.18 7.88 16.89
N ALA A 199 -0.16 8.96 16.19
CA ALA A 199 -0.26 10.30 16.74
C ALA A 199 -1.23 11.15 15.93
N ASN A 200 -1.60 12.31 16.49
CA ASN A 200 -2.27 13.33 15.72
C ASN A 200 -1.29 14.02 14.77
N ILE A 201 -1.78 14.42 13.61
CA ILE A 201 -1.04 15.15 12.58
C ILE A 201 -1.79 16.41 12.20
N GLU A 202 -1.07 17.50 12.04
CA GLU A 202 -1.60 18.72 11.42
C GLU A 202 -1.40 18.63 9.92
N ILE A 203 -2.44 18.94 9.17
CA ILE A 203 -2.45 18.88 7.71
C ILE A 203 -2.94 20.24 7.20
N ASP A 204 -2.10 20.93 6.46
CA ASP A 204 -2.47 22.20 5.83
C ASP A 204 -3.18 21.93 4.49
N GLY A 205 -4.37 22.49 4.35
CA GLY A 205 -5.24 22.29 3.19
C GLY A 205 -5.98 20.95 3.20
N GLU A 206 -6.78 20.74 2.15
CA GLU A 206 -7.56 19.51 1.98
C GLU A 206 -6.73 18.43 1.28
N ILE A 207 -6.95 17.18 1.66
CA ILE A 207 -6.45 16.02 0.94
C ILE A 207 -7.57 15.53 0.04
N SER A 208 -7.35 15.60 -1.26
CA SER A 208 -8.23 15.01 -2.26
C SER A 208 -7.66 13.69 -2.75
N GLY A 209 -8.41 12.60 -2.54
CA GLY A 209 -8.01 11.26 -2.97
C GLY A 209 -6.91 10.62 -2.10
N THR A 210 -6.09 9.81 -2.73
CA THR A 210 -5.02 9.04 -2.07
C THR A 210 -3.68 9.32 -2.73
N LEU A 211 -2.65 9.58 -1.91
CA LEU A 211 -1.26 9.77 -2.33
C LEU A 211 -0.40 8.66 -1.73
N ALA A 212 0.56 8.16 -2.47
CA ALA A 212 1.51 7.18 -1.96
C ALA A 212 2.95 7.60 -2.25
N TYR A 213 3.81 7.33 -1.28
CA TYR A 213 5.24 7.62 -1.34
C TYR A 213 6.03 6.41 -0.88
N THR A 214 7.23 6.21 -1.44
CA THR A 214 8.18 5.20 -0.94
C THR A 214 9.53 5.83 -0.66
N LEU A 215 10.14 5.45 0.45
CA LEU A 215 11.50 5.87 0.80
C LEU A 215 12.51 5.10 -0.07
N ARG A 216 13.18 5.80 -0.97
CA ARG A 216 14.14 5.24 -1.91
C ARG A 216 15.51 5.05 -1.27
N SER A 217 16.05 6.09 -0.65
CA SER A 217 17.38 6.09 0.00
C SER A 217 17.44 7.05 1.15
N ILE A 218 18.45 6.86 1.99
CA ILE A 218 18.85 7.77 3.08
C ILE A 218 20.34 8.02 2.89
N ASP A 219 20.75 9.27 2.82
CA ASP A 219 22.15 9.70 2.71
C ASP A 219 22.43 10.95 3.54
N GLU A 220 23.60 11.55 3.34
CA GLU A 220 24.03 12.76 4.07
C GLU A 220 23.14 13.98 3.80
N LEU A 221 22.43 14.01 2.65
CA LEU A 221 21.49 15.06 2.27
C LEU A 221 20.09 14.82 2.87
N GLY A 222 19.84 13.65 3.43
CA GLY A 222 18.60 13.29 4.10
C GLY A 222 17.89 12.07 3.54
N THR A 223 16.55 12.11 3.59
CA THR A 223 15.69 11.03 3.09
C THR A 223 15.17 11.34 1.69
N HIS A 224 15.30 10.40 0.77
CA HIS A 224 14.86 10.53 -0.61
C HIS A 224 13.59 9.70 -0.83
N TRP A 225 12.47 10.40 -1.00
CA TRP A 225 11.17 9.80 -1.22
C TRP A 225 10.77 9.86 -2.68
N VAL A 226 10.07 8.88 -3.17
CA VAL A 226 9.48 8.85 -4.51
C VAL A 226 7.97 8.82 -4.35
N ARG A 227 7.29 9.76 -4.99
CA ARG A 227 5.84 9.72 -5.10
C ARG A 227 5.46 8.60 -6.05
N LEU A 228 4.55 7.75 -5.61
CA LEU A 228 3.93 6.74 -6.43
C LEU A 228 2.65 7.36 -6.98
N PRO A 229 2.58 7.65 -8.28
CA PRO A 229 1.38 8.18 -8.86
C PRO A 229 0.28 7.14 -8.71
N LEU A 230 -0.67 7.41 -7.82
CA LEU A 230 -1.91 6.67 -7.73
C LEU A 230 -2.92 7.29 -8.70
N PRO A 231 -3.86 6.49 -9.17
CA PRO A 231 -4.89 6.92 -10.09
C PRO A 231 -5.79 8.04 -9.54
N GLY A 232 -6.15 9.02 -10.40
CA GLY A 232 -7.10 10.10 -10.06
C GLY A 232 -6.49 11.49 -9.85
N HIS A 233 -5.17 11.64 -9.85
CA HIS A 233 -4.55 12.97 -9.83
C HIS A 233 -4.10 13.39 -11.23
N PRO A 234 -4.66 14.48 -11.80
CA PRO A 234 -4.14 15.05 -13.04
C PRO A 234 -2.72 15.54 -12.76
N GLU A 235 -1.75 14.88 -13.38
CA GLU A 235 -0.36 15.24 -13.23
C GLU A 235 -0.04 16.48 -14.02
N THR A 236 0.30 17.55 -13.33
CA THR A 236 0.97 18.68 -13.91
C THR A 236 2.33 18.98 -13.31
N ASP A 237 2.65 18.49 -12.11
CA ASP A 237 3.94 18.77 -11.50
C ASP A 237 4.60 17.53 -10.88
N LEU A 238 5.70 17.12 -11.52
CA LEU A 238 6.57 16.04 -11.05
C LEU A 238 7.46 16.45 -9.87
N GLU A 239 7.51 17.73 -9.55
CA GLU A 239 8.23 18.25 -8.39
C GLU A 239 7.29 18.53 -7.24
N VAL A 240 7.48 17.78 -6.16
CA VAL A 240 6.84 18.09 -4.89
C VAL A 240 7.41 19.40 -4.37
N THR A 241 6.60 20.42 -4.35
CA THR A 241 7.00 21.75 -3.91
C THR A 241 7.36 21.75 -2.43
N LEU A 242 8.19 22.70 -1.99
CA LEU A 242 8.48 22.93 -0.57
C LEU A 242 7.21 23.15 0.26
N GLU A 243 6.15 23.65 -0.34
CA GLU A 243 4.84 23.82 0.28
C GLU A 243 4.15 22.50 0.56
N GLU A 244 4.18 21.55 -0.38
CA GLU A 244 3.62 20.22 -0.20
C GLU A 244 4.34 19.46 0.94
N ARG A 245 5.65 19.65 1.07
CA ARG A 245 6.44 19.09 2.18
C ARG A 245 6.02 19.63 3.55
N ARG A 246 5.60 20.89 3.61
CA ARG A 246 5.21 21.58 4.86
C ARG A 246 3.77 21.30 5.27
N ARG A 247 2.97 20.68 4.41
CA ARG A 247 1.56 20.38 4.69
C ARG A 247 1.35 19.41 5.85
N PHE A 248 2.31 18.55 6.13
CA PHE A 248 2.18 17.48 7.11
C PHE A 248 3.10 17.73 8.29
N ARG A 249 2.52 18.05 9.46
CA ARG A 249 3.28 18.34 10.67
C ARG A 249 2.89 17.40 11.80
N VAL A 250 3.86 16.67 12.33
CA VAL A 250 3.71 15.84 13.52
C VAL A 250 4.54 16.43 14.66
N ALA A 251 4.16 16.12 15.90
CA ALA A 251 4.92 16.52 17.08
C ALA A 251 6.36 15.97 17.03
N GLU A 252 7.33 16.81 17.42
CA GLU A 252 8.77 16.47 17.41
C GLU A 252 9.10 15.12 18.06
N PRO A 253 8.54 14.77 19.24
CA PRO A 253 8.80 13.45 19.84
C PRO A 253 8.39 12.29 18.93
N PHE A 254 7.24 12.38 18.28
CA PHE A 254 6.76 11.33 17.39
C PHE A 254 7.58 11.26 16.09
N ARG A 255 8.02 12.41 15.58
CA ARG A 255 8.92 12.48 14.42
C ARG A 255 10.23 11.73 14.66
N LYS A 256 10.83 11.86 15.85
CA LYS A 256 12.03 11.11 16.24
C LYS A 256 11.78 9.60 16.32
N LEU A 257 10.61 9.20 16.82
CA LEU A 257 10.22 7.79 16.88
C LEU A 257 10.05 7.21 15.47
N ILE A 258 9.40 7.92 14.56
CA ILE A 258 9.29 7.50 13.15
C ILE A 258 10.69 7.38 12.54
N ALA A 259 11.56 8.40 12.74
CA ALA A 259 12.91 8.39 12.18
C ALA A 259 13.72 7.16 12.60
N SER A 260 13.51 6.62 13.81
CA SER A 260 14.19 5.42 14.31
C SER A 260 13.84 4.13 13.55
N VAL A 261 12.73 4.12 12.85
CA VAL A 261 12.25 2.93 12.10
C VAL A 261 12.34 3.10 10.58
N LEU A 262 12.75 4.29 10.09
CA LEU A 262 12.90 4.55 8.66
C LEU A 262 14.00 3.69 8.05
N LYS A 263 13.63 3.01 6.95
CA LYS A 263 14.55 2.25 6.09
C LYS A 263 14.08 2.37 4.64
N PRO A 264 14.97 2.29 3.65
CA PRO A 264 14.56 2.18 2.26
C PRO A 264 13.51 1.08 2.08
N GLY A 265 12.44 1.39 1.35
CA GLY A 265 11.30 0.50 1.17
C GLY A 265 10.07 0.79 2.00
N ILE A 266 10.16 1.71 2.94
CA ILE A 266 8.99 2.18 3.67
C ILE A 266 8.04 2.90 2.73
N THR A 267 6.75 2.61 2.88
CA THR A 267 5.67 3.27 2.16
C THR A 267 4.93 4.23 3.08
N VAL A 268 4.66 5.45 2.60
CA VAL A 268 3.74 6.40 3.22
C VAL A 268 2.52 6.52 2.32
N LEU A 269 1.36 6.27 2.88
CA LEU A 269 0.07 6.47 2.24
C LEU A 269 -0.63 7.65 2.91
N VAL A 270 -1.09 8.61 2.11
CA VAL A 270 -1.92 9.73 2.56
C VAL A 270 -3.29 9.58 1.92
N THR A 271 -4.35 9.59 2.70
CA THR A 271 -5.72 9.41 2.21
C THR A 271 -6.66 10.47 2.78
N SER A 272 -7.66 10.84 1.99
CA SER A 272 -8.80 11.65 2.47
C SER A 272 -9.73 10.86 3.39
N ASP A 273 -9.65 9.52 3.39
CA ASP A 273 -10.58 8.65 4.12
C ASP A 273 -10.24 8.55 5.61
N THR A 274 -11.22 8.08 6.40
CA THR A 274 -11.03 7.76 7.82
C THR A 274 -10.47 6.33 7.98
N LEU A 275 -9.65 6.14 9.02
CA LEU A 275 -9.15 4.85 9.47
C LEU A 275 -10.08 4.16 10.48
N ILE A 276 -11.15 4.83 10.92
CA ILE A 276 -12.09 4.31 11.91
C ILE A 276 -13.04 3.32 11.23
N ALA A 277 -13.12 2.10 11.77
CA ALA A 277 -14.03 1.09 11.27
C ALA A 277 -15.51 1.54 11.41
N GLY A 278 -16.28 1.48 10.32
CA GLY A 278 -17.70 1.80 10.31
C GLY A 278 -18.08 3.16 9.71
N SER A 279 -17.12 3.94 9.23
CA SER A 279 -17.46 5.16 8.51
C SER A 279 -18.18 4.85 7.18
N THR A 280 -19.13 5.67 6.80
CA THR A 280 -19.87 5.57 5.52
C THR A 280 -19.07 6.09 4.32
N GLY A 281 -17.81 6.49 4.52
CA GLY A 281 -16.87 6.86 3.46
C GLY A 281 -16.33 5.62 2.75
N ARG A 282 -15.60 5.81 1.65
CA ARG A 282 -14.86 4.73 0.97
C ARG A 282 -13.89 4.10 1.97
N LYS A 283 -14.13 2.84 2.33
CA LYS A 283 -13.42 2.16 3.40
C LYS A 283 -11.96 1.93 3.02
N LEU A 284 -11.04 2.67 3.61
CA LEU A 284 -9.65 2.22 3.73
C LEU A 284 -9.60 1.22 4.89
N THR A 285 -9.49 -0.05 4.58
CA THR A 285 -9.37 -1.09 5.61
C THR A 285 -7.89 -1.38 5.83
N VAL A 286 -7.35 -0.90 6.94
CA VAL A 286 -6.07 -1.38 7.45
C VAL A 286 -6.35 -2.72 8.13
N ILE A 287 -5.97 -3.82 7.51
CA ILE A 287 -6.20 -5.14 8.06
C ILE A 287 -4.98 -5.51 8.90
N VAL A 288 -5.18 -5.54 10.21
CA VAL A 288 -4.25 -6.13 11.17
C VAL A 288 -4.44 -7.64 11.09
N GLY A 289 -3.37 -8.40 10.93
CA GLY A 289 -3.43 -9.85 11.04
C GLY A 289 -3.87 -10.25 12.45
N GLU A 290 -5.01 -10.91 12.57
CA GLU A 290 -5.38 -11.60 13.82
C GLU A 290 -4.50 -12.84 13.95
N ASP A 291 -3.91 -13.04 15.12
CA ASP A 291 -3.10 -14.20 15.45
C ASP A 291 -3.87 -15.52 15.25
N ASP A 292 -3.18 -16.48 14.67
CA ASP A 292 -3.64 -17.84 14.34
C ASP A 292 -3.84 -18.74 15.59
N SER A 293 -4.13 -18.14 16.78
CA SER A 293 -4.27 -18.87 18.02
C SER A 293 -5.63 -19.57 18.22
N ALA A 294 -6.51 -19.60 17.21
CA ALA A 294 -7.86 -20.15 17.32
C ALA A 294 -8.13 -21.38 16.40
N LEU A 295 -7.11 -22.03 15.86
CA LEU A 295 -7.31 -23.25 15.06
C LEU A 295 -6.53 -24.46 15.62
N THR A 296 -6.53 -24.63 16.94
CA THR A 296 -6.30 -25.91 17.58
C THR A 296 -7.47 -26.17 18.51
N ASP A 297 -8.54 -26.74 17.97
CA ASP A 297 -9.49 -27.65 18.63
C ASP A 297 -10.71 -27.84 17.72
N GLU A 298 -10.66 -28.89 16.91
CA GLU A 298 -11.63 -29.95 16.62
C GLU A 298 -11.24 -30.71 15.34
#